data_ad19455d3d633a709a2aed4a301edad3
#
_entry.id   ad19455d3d633a709a2aed4a301edad3
#
_cell.length_a   1.000
_cell.length_b   1.000
_cell.length_c   1.000
_cell.angle_alpha   90.00
_cell.angle_beta   90.00
_cell.angle_gamma   90.00
#
_symmetry.space_group_name_H-M   'P 1'
#
loop_
_entity.id
_entity.type
_entity.pdbx_description
1 polymer ?
#
loop_
_entity_poly.entity_id
_entity_poly.type
_entity_poly.pdbx_seq_one_letter_code
_entity_poly.pdbx_strand_id
1 'polypeptide(L)'
;MTISRIRRLSILLLLSGCVAAPVYRGPESLNFDGSTFKNSLPVNQSPLDLLRLGWVFLTRAEDWPEFIDTPLGSVPQQRLTKGISVTYINHASTLLQIDGVNILTDPVFSERASPVSFAGPKRVHAPGIRLTDLPPIDLILLSHNHYDHLEVSTLIELSRIQKVPPVILAGLGNSALFQELELKNHMDMQWNDQTEVKNLRITFTESRHRSGRGLSDQMKTLWGAFVVEGASGNVYFAGDTGYWKHFKEAKTRFGSFELAILPIGAYEPRWFMRSIHMNPADAVQAHIDLNSGESMGMHFGTFQLTLEAIDSPRKDLKLALEEKDIDQKKFWTIAPGQSKRIK
;
A
#
# COMPACT_ATOMS: atom_id res chain seq x y z
N MET A 1 8.29 32.87 11.09
CA MET A 1 7.18 31.91 10.84
C MET A 1 6.47 32.39 9.59
N THR A 2 6.70 31.75 8.48
CA THR A 2 6.28 32.22 7.16
C THR A 2 4.83 31.86 6.87
N ILE A 3 4.08 32.79 6.30
CA ILE A 3 2.66 32.74 5.87
C ILE A 3 2.28 31.46 5.08
N SER A 4 3.26 30.76 4.50
CA SER A 4 3.11 29.49 3.77
C SER A 4 2.59 28.32 4.63
N ARG A 5 2.86 28.28 5.94
CA ARG A 5 2.44 27.17 6.81
C ARG A 5 0.99 27.28 7.27
N ILE A 6 0.44 28.49 7.36
CA ILE A 6 -0.95 28.73 7.79
C ILE A 6 -1.94 28.38 6.66
N ARG A 7 -1.57 28.57 5.39
CA ARG A 7 -2.41 28.18 4.25
C ARG A 7 -2.66 26.69 4.11
N ARG A 8 -1.82 25.82 4.70
CA ARG A 8 -1.97 24.37 4.63
C ARG A 8 -3.08 23.83 5.55
N LEU A 9 -3.42 24.52 6.63
CA LEU A 9 -4.44 24.05 7.60
C LEU A 9 -5.87 24.43 7.20
N SER A 10 -6.05 25.59 6.57
CA SER A 10 -7.41 26.12 6.28
C SER A 10 -8.13 25.42 5.13
N ILE A 11 -7.42 24.70 4.25
CA ILE A 11 -7.97 24.05 3.06
C ILE A 11 -8.44 22.62 3.37
N LEU A 12 -7.96 21.99 4.44
CA LEU A 12 -8.39 20.64 4.82
C LEU A 12 -9.87 20.57 5.29
N LEU A 13 -10.46 21.68 5.71
CA LEU A 13 -11.79 21.72 6.30
C LEU A 13 -12.95 21.93 5.30
N LEU A 14 -12.68 22.30 4.05
CA LEU A 14 -13.72 22.72 3.10
C LEU A 14 -14.04 21.70 1.98
N LEU A 15 -13.35 20.55 1.89
CA LEU A 15 -13.50 19.63 0.77
C LEU A 15 -14.10 18.26 1.11
N SER A 16 -14.76 18.12 2.26
CA SER A 16 -15.29 16.83 2.73
C SER A 16 -16.56 16.33 2.01
N GLY A 17 -17.05 17.05 1.00
CA GLY A 17 -18.36 16.78 0.41
C GLY A 17 -18.40 15.92 -0.86
N CYS A 18 -17.30 15.76 -1.58
CA CYS A 18 -17.38 15.28 -2.97
C CYS A 18 -16.70 13.93 -3.28
N VAL A 19 -16.05 13.24 -2.33
CA VAL A 19 -15.29 12.02 -2.63
C VAL A 19 -15.39 10.94 -1.53
N ALA A 20 -16.48 10.90 -0.79
CA ALA A 20 -16.73 9.80 0.14
C ALA A 20 -16.96 8.50 -0.65
N ALA A 21 -16.24 7.42 -0.27
CA ALA A 21 -16.52 6.11 -0.84
C ALA A 21 -17.96 5.67 -0.49
N PRO A 22 -18.65 4.98 -1.41
CA PRO A 22 -19.97 4.42 -1.11
C PRO A 22 -19.91 3.48 0.10
N VAL A 23 -20.99 3.46 0.88
CA VAL A 23 -21.07 2.66 2.10
C VAL A 23 -21.39 1.21 1.77
N TYR A 24 -20.58 0.28 2.24
CA TYR A 24 -20.91 -1.16 2.21
C TYR A 24 -22.19 -1.45 3.00
N ARG A 25 -23.10 -2.24 2.41
CA ARG A 25 -24.42 -2.60 2.97
C ARG A 25 -24.62 -4.11 3.05
N GLY A 26 -23.54 -4.87 3.15
CA GLY A 26 -23.62 -6.32 3.32
C GLY A 26 -23.98 -6.74 4.75
N PRO A 27 -24.10 -8.05 4.99
CA PRO A 27 -24.41 -8.59 6.29
C PRO A 27 -23.30 -8.31 7.32
N GLU A 28 -23.68 -8.27 8.59
CA GLU A 28 -22.74 -8.23 9.70
C GLU A 28 -21.82 -9.47 9.69
N SER A 29 -20.60 -9.27 10.14
CA SER A 29 -19.59 -10.32 10.23
C SER A 29 -18.66 -10.07 11.43
N LEU A 30 -17.68 -10.93 11.67
CA LEU A 30 -16.73 -10.75 12.78
C LEU A 30 -15.98 -9.42 12.73
N ASN A 31 -15.77 -8.88 11.54
CA ASN A 31 -15.06 -7.63 11.32
C ASN A 31 -15.92 -6.49 10.75
N PHE A 32 -17.25 -6.66 10.67
CA PHE A 32 -18.21 -5.63 10.22
C PHE A 32 -19.45 -5.62 11.11
N ASP A 33 -19.76 -4.47 11.71
CA ASP A 33 -20.87 -4.31 12.66
C ASP A 33 -22.19 -3.78 12.04
N GLY A 34 -22.34 -3.92 10.73
CA GLY A 34 -23.46 -3.33 9.97
C GLY A 34 -23.25 -1.86 9.59
N SER A 35 -22.20 -1.21 10.10
CA SER A 35 -21.88 0.19 9.85
C SER A 35 -20.42 0.44 9.49
N THR A 36 -19.49 -0.17 10.20
CA THR A 36 -18.04 0.00 10.02
C THR A 36 -17.30 -1.31 10.11
N PHE A 37 -16.18 -1.39 9.39
CA PHE A 37 -15.21 -2.46 9.54
C PHE A 37 -14.32 -2.25 10.77
N LYS A 38 -13.82 -3.32 11.35
CA LYS A 38 -13.03 -3.32 12.59
C LYS A 38 -11.78 -4.18 12.44
N ASN A 39 -10.71 -3.75 13.09
CA ASN A 39 -9.54 -4.58 13.31
C ASN A 39 -9.82 -5.65 14.37
N SER A 40 -9.21 -6.84 14.25
CA SER A 40 -9.27 -7.88 15.29
C SER A 40 -8.67 -7.40 16.61
N LEU A 41 -7.67 -6.51 16.57
CA LEU A 41 -7.19 -5.76 17.72
C LEU A 41 -7.57 -4.28 17.54
N PRO A 42 -8.42 -3.71 18.43
CA PRO A 42 -8.86 -2.33 18.30
C PRO A 42 -7.71 -1.32 18.16
N VAL A 43 -7.90 -0.34 17.31
CA VAL A 43 -7.04 0.83 17.17
C VAL A 43 -7.67 1.96 17.97
N ASN A 44 -7.11 2.25 19.15
CA ASN A 44 -7.62 3.27 20.05
C ASN A 44 -6.89 4.60 19.77
N GLN A 45 -7.54 5.49 19.04
CA GLN A 45 -7.08 6.85 18.78
C GLN A 45 -8.20 7.82 19.19
N SER A 46 -7.89 8.71 20.12
CA SER A 46 -8.84 9.70 20.62
C SER A 46 -8.83 10.97 19.74
N PRO A 47 -9.88 11.80 19.78
CA PRO A 47 -9.86 13.13 19.15
C PRO A 47 -8.70 14.02 19.61
N LEU A 48 -8.27 13.88 20.88
CA LEU A 48 -7.10 14.59 21.43
C LEU A 48 -5.80 14.13 20.78
N ASP A 49 -5.68 12.84 20.44
CA ASP A 49 -4.53 12.31 19.72
C ASP A 49 -4.43 12.90 18.32
N LEU A 50 -5.56 13.12 17.64
CA LEU A 50 -5.59 13.76 16.33
C LEU A 50 -5.16 15.23 16.41
N LEU A 51 -5.62 15.98 17.42
CA LEU A 51 -5.18 17.36 17.66
C LEU A 51 -3.68 17.42 17.97
N ARG A 52 -3.21 16.52 18.83
CA ARG A 52 -1.78 16.41 19.17
C ARG A 52 -0.95 16.06 17.93
N LEU A 53 -1.41 15.14 17.10
CA LEU A 53 -0.76 14.78 15.84
C LEU A 53 -0.63 16.00 14.91
N GLY A 54 -1.72 16.75 14.73
CA GLY A 54 -1.71 17.99 13.94
C GLY A 54 -0.70 19.02 14.45
N TRP A 55 -0.62 19.20 15.77
CA TRP A 55 0.37 20.09 16.39
C TRP A 55 1.81 19.62 16.14
N VAL A 56 2.07 18.33 16.34
CA VAL A 56 3.40 17.75 16.14
C VAL A 56 3.82 17.84 14.66
N PHE A 57 2.89 17.62 13.73
CA PHE A 57 3.13 17.80 12.30
C PHE A 57 3.54 19.23 11.94
N LEU A 58 2.89 20.23 12.53
CA LEU A 58 3.21 21.64 12.29
C LEU A 58 4.56 22.07 12.87
N THR A 59 5.03 21.39 13.93
CA THR A 59 6.19 21.87 14.70
C THR A 59 7.43 20.99 14.55
N ARG A 60 7.30 19.73 14.13
CA ARG A 60 8.38 18.74 14.15
C ARG A 60 8.54 17.93 12.86
N ALA A 61 7.71 18.17 11.83
CA ALA A 61 7.90 17.47 10.58
C ALA A 61 9.26 17.83 9.97
N GLU A 62 10.03 16.82 9.57
CA GLU A 62 11.27 17.01 8.84
C GLU A 62 11.01 17.65 7.47
N ASP A 63 11.96 18.44 7.00
CA ASP A 63 11.86 19.04 5.66
C ASP A 63 12.31 18.03 4.61
N TRP A 64 11.38 17.59 3.77
CA TRP A 64 11.70 16.76 2.61
C TRP A 64 12.07 17.63 1.41
N PRO A 65 12.90 17.13 0.49
CA PRO A 65 13.19 17.83 -0.75
C PRO A 65 11.90 18.04 -1.55
N GLU A 66 11.80 19.16 -2.27
CA GLU A 66 10.63 19.43 -3.11
C GLU A 66 10.53 18.42 -4.26
N PHE A 67 11.68 18.08 -4.86
CA PHE A 67 11.76 17.08 -5.93
C PHE A 67 13.16 16.45 -5.98
N ILE A 68 13.20 15.16 -6.28
CA ILE A 68 14.41 14.37 -6.53
C ILE A 68 14.31 13.86 -7.97
N ASP A 69 15.27 14.26 -8.79
CA ASP A 69 15.35 13.71 -10.14
C ASP A 69 15.76 12.23 -10.06
N THR A 70 14.85 11.39 -10.50
CA THR A 70 15.03 9.93 -10.48
C THR A 70 14.89 9.43 -11.92
N PRO A 71 15.94 8.79 -12.47
CA PRO A 71 15.88 8.29 -13.84
C PRO A 71 14.80 7.21 -13.95
N LEU A 72 14.13 7.16 -15.10
CA LEU A 72 13.24 6.07 -15.42
C LEU A 72 14.02 4.75 -15.47
N GLY A 73 13.40 3.72 -14.94
CA GLY A 73 13.90 2.34 -15.06
C GLY A 73 13.77 1.81 -16.49
N SER A 74 14.35 0.65 -16.70
CA SER A 74 14.16 -0.08 -17.97
C SER A 74 12.70 -0.52 -18.12
N VAL A 75 12.20 -0.49 -19.35
CA VAL A 75 10.86 -1.01 -19.64
C VAL A 75 10.80 -2.48 -19.22
N PRO A 76 9.85 -2.87 -18.36
CA PRO A 76 9.75 -4.24 -17.90
C PRO A 76 9.49 -5.21 -19.05
N GLN A 77 9.96 -6.45 -18.92
CA GLN A 77 9.64 -7.48 -19.89
C GLN A 77 8.12 -7.70 -19.96
N GLN A 78 7.62 -8.05 -21.15
CA GLN A 78 6.18 -8.23 -21.35
C GLN A 78 5.58 -9.30 -20.44
N ARG A 79 6.31 -10.41 -20.20
CA ARG A 79 5.90 -11.49 -19.30
C ARG A 79 7.11 -12.27 -18.78
N LEU A 80 7.07 -12.60 -17.50
CA LEU A 80 7.99 -13.57 -16.90
C LEU A 80 7.29 -14.94 -16.88
N THR A 81 7.65 -15.83 -17.77
CA THR A 81 6.96 -17.13 -17.93
C THR A 81 7.11 -18.08 -16.74
N LYS A 82 8.22 -17.97 -15.99
CA LYS A 82 8.50 -18.76 -14.79
C LYS A 82 9.37 -17.99 -13.81
N GLY A 83 9.04 -18.09 -12.52
CA GLY A 83 9.75 -17.40 -11.44
C GLY A 83 9.01 -16.16 -10.97
N ILE A 84 9.64 -15.42 -10.08
CA ILE A 84 9.12 -14.21 -9.44
C ILE A 84 10.06 -13.04 -9.75
N SER A 85 9.53 -11.91 -10.16
CA SER A 85 10.25 -10.64 -10.32
C SER A 85 9.39 -9.50 -9.81
N VAL A 86 10.00 -8.56 -9.12
CA VAL A 86 9.32 -7.34 -8.67
C VAL A 86 10.05 -6.11 -9.17
N THR A 87 9.29 -5.16 -9.72
CA THR A 87 9.77 -3.82 -10.10
C THR A 87 9.14 -2.81 -9.17
N TYR A 88 9.95 -2.02 -8.48
CA TYR A 88 9.45 -0.93 -7.63
C TYR A 88 9.13 0.29 -8.49
N ILE A 89 7.88 0.71 -8.50
CA ILE A 89 7.43 1.88 -9.27
C ILE A 89 7.53 3.13 -8.41
N ASN A 90 6.90 3.11 -7.25
CA ASN A 90 6.94 4.14 -6.20
C ASN A 90 6.06 3.72 -5.03
N HIS A 91 6.24 4.31 -3.87
CA HIS A 91 5.38 4.16 -2.68
C HIS A 91 5.01 2.70 -2.38
N ALA A 92 3.74 2.31 -2.56
CA ALA A 92 3.25 0.92 -2.49
C ALA A 92 2.98 0.31 -3.88
N SER A 93 3.25 1.07 -4.95
CA SER A 93 3.04 0.62 -6.33
C SER A 93 4.22 -0.23 -6.80
N THR A 94 3.94 -1.51 -7.07
CA THR A 94 4.92 -2.45 -7.63
C THR A 94 4.34 -3.20 -8.81
N LEU A 95 5.18 -3.54 -9.79
CA LEU A 95 4.85 -4.55 -10.79
C LEU A 95 5.45 -5.88 -10.33
N LEU A 96 4.60 -6.80 -9.91
CA LEU A 96 4.94 -8.18 -9.59
C LEU A 96 4.66 -9.06 -10.81
N GLN A 97 5.68 -9.73 -11.32
CA GLN A 97 5.57 -10.69 -12.41
C GLN A 97 5.83 -12.09 -11.85
N ILE A 98 4.84 -12.98 -11.95
CA ILE A 98 4.93 -14.33 -11.41
C ILE A 98 4.27 -15.32 -12.37
N ASP A 99 5.02 -16.32 -12.82
CA ASP A 99 4.54 -17.48 -13.59
C ASP A 99 3.63 -17.11 -14.78
N GLY A 100 3.99 -16.07 -15.52
CA GLY A 100 3.25 -15.60 -16.69
C GLY A 100 2.16 -14.57 -16.39
N VAL A 101 1.95 -14.18 -15.14
CA VAL A 101 0.94 -13.20 -14.71
C VAL A 101 1.63 -11.90 -14.29
N ASN A 102 1.08 -10.76 -14.74
CA ASN A 102 1.52 -9.43 -14.36
C ASN A 102 0.51 -8.82 -13.38
N ILE A 103 0.97 -8.51 -12.18
CA ILE A 103 0.18 -7.97 -11.08
C ILE A 103 0.68 -6.57 -10.73
N LEU A 104 -0.23 -5.63 -10.59
CA LEU A 104 0.09 -4.29 -10.13
C LEU A 104 -0.47 -4.12 -8.71
N THR A 105 0.37 -3.69 -7.76
CA THR A 105 -0.08 -3.41 -6.39
C THR A 105 -0.32 -1.92 -6.21
N ASP A 106 -1.39 -1.53 -5.54
CA ASP A 106 -1.73 -0.16 -5.12
C ASP A 106 -1.23 0.94 -6.09
N PRO A 107 -1.71 0.97 -7.35
CA PRO A 107 -1.11 1.80 -8.38
C PRO A 107 -1.47 3.28 -8.22
N VAL A 108 -0.45 4.11 -7.96
CA VAL A 108 -0.56 5.57 -7.82
C VAL A 108 0.45 6.27 -8.72
N PHE A 109 -0.04 6.99 -9.73
CA PHE A 109 0.79 7.69 -10.73
C PHE A 109 0.61 9.21 -10.71
N SER A 110 -0.41 9.74 -10.02
CA SER A 110 -0.64 11.18 -9.91
C SER A 110 0.44 11.90 -9.10
N GLU A 111 0.46 13.21 -9.25
CA GLU A 111 1.40 14.09 -8.55
C GLU A 111 1.13 14.14 -7.03
N ARG A 112 -0.12 13.89 -6.61
CA ARG A 112 -0.54 14.01 -5.20
C ARG A 112 -1.39 12.84 -4.75
N ALA A 113 -1.13 12.39 -3.54
CA ALA A 113 -2.02 11.51 -2.79
C ALA A 113 -3.15 12.36 -2.16
N SER A 114 -4.16 12.73 -2.97
CA SER A 114 -5.17 13.70 -2.57
C SER A 114 -6.41 13.62 -3.46
N PRO A 115 -7.60 14.00 -2.93
CA PRO A 115 -8.81 14.16 -3.74
C PRO A 115 -8.73 15.33 -4.76
N VAL A 116 -7.75 16.22 -4.60
CA VAL A 116 -7.59 17.42 -5.44
C VAL A 116 -6.14 17.57 -5.93
N SER A 117 -5.96 18.15 -7.11
CA SER A 117 -4.65 18.29 -7.75
C SER A 117 -3.77 19.41 -7.16
N PHE A 118 -4.37 20.36 -6.42
CA PHE A 118 -3.67 21.57 -5.95
C PHE A 118 -3.25 21.53 -4.48
N ALA A 119 -3.71 20.53 -3.71
CA ALA A 119 -3.43 20.41 -2.27
C ALA A 119 -3.20 18.94 -1.87
N GLY A 120 -2.62 18.73 -0.70
CA GLY A 120 -2.29 17.40 -0.14
C GLY A 120 -0.85 16.95 -0.44
N PRO A 121 -0.44 15.78 0.05
CA PRO A 121 0.92 15.28 -0.10
C PRO A 121 1.32 15.17 -1.57
N LYS A 122 2.42 15.84 -1.92
CA LYS A 122 3.00 15.82 -3.27
C LYS A 122 4.14 14.79 -3.31
N ARG A 123 4.24 14.04 -4.42
CA ARG A 123 5.39 13.14 -4.60
C ARG A 123 6.68 13.94 -4.79
N VAL A 124 7.75 13.42 -4.23
CA VAL A 124 9.08 14.05 -4.35
C VAL A 124 9.90 13.49 -5.52
N HIS A 125 9.41 12.51 -6.24
CA HIS A 125 10.02 11.97 -7.47
C HIS A 125 8.95 11.43 -8.42
N ALA A 126 9.29 11.34 -9.70
CA ALA A 126 8.43 10.69 -10.69
C ALA A 126 8.29 9.17 -10.41
N PRO A 127 7.19 8.51 -10.87
CA PRO A 127 7.14 7.05 -10.92
C PRO A 127 8.32 6.49 -11.73
N GLY A 128 8.95 5.44 -11.23
CA GLY A 128 10.11 4.85 -11.88
C GLY A 128 9.85 4.19 -13.23
N ILE A 129 8.58 3.87 -13.53
CA ILE A 129 8.09 3.40 -14.83
C ILE A 129 6.90 4.27 -15.21
N ARG A 130 6.83 4.71 -16.47
CA ARG A 130 5.64 5.43 -16.98
C ARG A 130 4.46 4.48 -17.09
N LEU A 131 3.27 4.97 -16.84
CA LEU A 131 2.03 4.19 -16.96
C LEU A 131 1.89 3.53 -18.34
N THR A 132 2.29 4.24 -19.40
CA THR A 132 2.28 3.77 -20.78
C THR A 132 3.32 2.71 -21.11
N ASP A 133 4.36 2.56 -20.29
CA ASP A 133 5.45 1.60 -20.47
C ASP A 133 5.20 0.29 -19.69
N LEU A 134 4.11 0.22 -18.95
CA LEU A 134 3.70 -1.01 -18.27
C LEU A 134 3.36 -2.11 -19.27
N PRO A 135 3.75 -3.35 -19.01
CA PRO A 135 3.32 -4.49 -19.82
C PRO A 135 1.81 -4.72 -19.67
N PRO A 136 1.21 -5.64 -20.45
CA PRO A 136 -0.17 -6.05 -20.21
C PRO A 136 -0.39 -6.49 -18.77
N ILE A 137 -1.24 -5.79 -18.02
CA ILE A 137 -1.57 -6.07 -16.62
C ILE A 137 -2.77 -7.00 -16.57
N ASP A 138 -2.64 -8.08 -15.82
CA ASP A 138 -3.72 -9.07 -15.65
C ASP A 138 -4.55 -8.78 -14.39
N LEU A 139 -3.89 -8.28 -13.35
CA LEU A 139 -4.46 -8.16 -12.03
C LEU A 139 -3.96 -6.89 -11.33
N ILE A 140 -4.87 -6.20 -10.64
CA ILE A 140 -4.55 -5.12 -9.70
C ILE A 140 -4.98 -5.56 -8.32
N LEU A 141 -4.07 -5.50 -7.35
CA LEU A 141 -4.33 -5.74 -5.93
C LEU A 141 -4.40 -4.39 -5.22
N LEU A 142 -5.56 -4.08 -4.63
CA LEU A 142 -5.78 -2.86 -3.85
C LEU A 142 -5.94 -3.22 -2.38
N SER A 143 -4.93 -2.86 -1.58
CA SER A 143 -4.90 -3.17 -0.15
C SER A 143 -6.00 -2.44 0.63
N HIS A 144 -6.21 -1.16 0.33
CA HIS A 144 -7.24 -0.30 0.93
C HIS A 144 -7.46 0.97 0.10
N ASN A 145 -8.39 1.82 0.52
CA ASN A 145 -8.85 2.93 -0.30
C ASN A 145 -8.26 4.31 0.03
N HIS A 146 -7.19 4.44 0.81
CA HIS A 146 -6.50 5.72 0.98
C HIS A 146 -5.97 6.24 -0.36
N TYR A 147 -5.79 7.57 -0.47
CA TYR A 147 -5.42 8.22 -1.74
C TYR A 147 -4.02 7.87 -2.25
N ASP A 148 -3.15 7.40 -1.40
CA ASP A 148 -1.80 6.94 -1.71
C ASP A 148 -1.72 5.45 -2.09
N HIS A 149 -2.88 4.75 -2.14
CA HIS A 149 -3.04 3.35 -2.56
C HIS A 149 -4.09 3.17 -3.65
N LEU A 150 -5.29 3.75 -3.49
CA LEU A 150 -6.35 3.72 -4.49
C LEU A 150 -6.46 5.08 -5.18
N GLU A 151 -5.87 5.18 -6.36
CA GLU A 151 -5.95 6.35 -7.21
C GLU A 151 -6.91 6.12 -8.38
N VAL A 152 -8.02 6.84 -8.37
CA VAL A 152 -9.10 6.70 -9.35
C VAL A 152 -8.63 6.98 -10.77
N SER A 153 -7.86 8.06 -10.97
CA SER A 153 -7.38 8.44 -12.31
C SER A 153 -6.46 7.38 -12.93
N THR A 154 -5.60 6.76 -12.12
CA THR A 154 -4.74 5.65 -12.56
C THR A 154 -5.56 4.41 -12.96
N LEU A 155 -6.58 4.04 -12.18
CA LEU A 155 -7.43 2.89 -12.50
C LEU A 155 -8.22 3.09 -13.80
N ILE A 156 -8.79 4.28 -13.98
CA ILE A 156 -9.50 4.66 -15.21
C ILE A 156 -8.54 4.61 -16.41
N GLU A 157 -7.37 5.22 -16.29
CA GLU A 157 -6.40 5.25 -17.40
C GLU A 157 -5.87 3.84 -17.73
N LEU A 158 -5.57 3.01 -16.73
CA LEU A 158 -5.21 1.60 -16.95
C LEU A 158 -6.31 0.83 -17.68
N SER A 159 -7.57 1.01 -17.26
CA SER A 159 -8.71 0.36 -17.93
C SER A 159 -8.85 0.80 -19.38
N ARG A 160 -8.45 2.04 -19.71
CA ARG A 160 -8.54 2.62 -21.04
C ARG A 160 -7.41 2.20 -21.97
N ILE A 161 -6.16 2.19 -21.47
CA ILE A 161 -4.97 1.93 -22.30
C ILE A 161 -4.65 0.45 -22.45
N GLN A 162 -5.08 -0.39 -21.50
CA GLN A 162 -4.85 -1.83 -21.57
C GLN A 162 -5.80 -2.48 -22.59
N LYS A 163 -5.27 -3.28 -23.49
CA LYS A 163 -6.07 -4.00 -24.51
C LYS A 163 -7.16 -4.88 -23.89
N VAL A 164 -6.85 -5.49 -22.75
CA VAL A 164 -7.80 -6.21 -21.90
C VAL A 164 -7.71 -5.54 -20.52
N PRO A 165 -8.80 -4.92 -20.04
CA PRO A 165 -8.80 -4.31 -18.73
C PRO A 165 -8.45 -5.32 -17.62
N PRO A 166 -7.54 -4.98 -16.70
CA PRO A 166 -7.14 -5.88 -15.60
C PRO A 166 -8.31 -6.20 -14.68
N VAL A 167 -8.24 -7.33 -13.99
CA VAL A 167 -9.12 -7.63 -12.86
C VAL A 167 -8.66 -6.80 -11.67
N ILE A 168 -9.58 -6.17 -10.93
CA ILE A 168 -9.28 -5.41 -9.71
C ILE A 168 -9.81 -6.20 -8.52
N LEU A 169 -8.92 -6.57 -7.60
CA LEU A 169 -9.29 -7.18 -6.32
C LEU A 169 -9.10 -6.16 -5.20
N ALA A 170 -10.10 -5.98 -4.37
CA ALA A 170 -10.09 -5.05 -3.25
C ALA A 170 -10.91 -5.58 -2.07
N GLY A 171 -10.75 -4.99 -0.88
CA GLY A 171 -11.60 -5.31 0.26
C GLY A 171 -13.06 -4.89 0.05
N LEU A 172 -13.98 -5.51 0.78
CA LEU A 172 -15.43 -5.25 0.74
C LEU A 172 -15.75 -3.76 0.81
N GLY A 173 -16.73 -3.33 0.01
CA GLY A 173 -17.25 -1.98 -0.06
C GLY A 173 -16.62 -1.10 -1.15
N ASN A 174 -15.55 -1.55 -1.81
CA ASN A 174 -14.92 -0.78 -2.90
C ASN A 174 -15.65 -0.93 -4.24
N SER A 175 -16.36 -2.04 -4.47
CA SER A 175 -17.10 -2.30 -5.72
C SER A 175 -18.08 -1.18 -6.08
N ALA A 176 -18.70 -0.53 -5.10
CA ALA A 176 -19.62 0.55 -5.38
C ALA A 176 -18.92 1.77 -6.01
N LEU A 177 -17.68 2.09 -5.58
CA LEU A 177 -16.85 3.10 -6.24
C LEU A 177 -16.46 2.66 -7.66
N PHE A 178 -16.06 1.40 -7.84
CA PHE A 178 -15.66 0.89 -9.16
C PHE A 178 -16.83 0.87 -10.15
N GLN A 179 -18.05 0.57 -9.68
CA GLN A 179 -19.27 0.64 -10.50
C GLN A 179 -19.58 2.08 -10.93
N GLU A 180 -19.47 3.04 -10.01
CA GLU A 180 -19.65 4.47 -10.32
C GLU A 180 -18.63 4.97 -11.36
N LEU A 181 -17.41 4.40 -11.33
CA LEU A 181 -16.34 4.69 -12.29
C LEU A 181 -16.41 3.84 -13.57
N GLU A 182 -17.44 3.03 -13.75
CA GLU A 182 -17.63 2.10 -14.89
C GLU A 182 -16.48 1.09 -15.08
N LEU A 183 -15.72 0.80 -14.02
CA LEU A 183 -14.68 -0.23 -14.02
C LEU A 183 -15.34 -1.61 -13.86
N LYS A 184 -15.40 -2.39 -14.96
CA LYS A 184 -16.24 -3.60 -15.03
C LYS A 184 -15.65 -4.84 -14.39
N ASN A 185 -14.32 -4.98 -14.44
CA ASN A 185 -13.62 -6.19 -13.98
C ASN A 185 -13.14 -6.00 -12.55
N HIS A 186 -14.01 -6.10 -11.58
CA HIS A 186 -13.63 -5.98 -10.16
C HIS A 186 -14.31 -7.03 -9.28
N MET A 187 -13.71 -7.31 -8.13
CA MET A 187 -14.25 -8.18 -7.09
C MET A 187 -13.90 -7.63 -5.72
N ASP A 188 -14.90 -7.51 -4.87
CA ASP A 188 -14.74 -7.26 -3.44
C ASP A 188 -14.47 -8.57 -2.69
N MET A 189 -13.54 -8.54 -1.73
CA MET A 189 -13.12 -9.70 -0.95
C MET A 189 -13.23 -9.42 0.55
N GLN A 190 -13.73 -10.40 1.29
CA GLN A 190 -13.65 -10.46 2.75
C GLN A 190 -12.30 -11.07 3.15
N TRP A 191 -11.83 -10.80 4.38
CA TRP A 191 -10.68 -11.53 4.90
C TRP A 191 -10.91 -13.05 4.80
N ASN A 192 -9.93 -13.73 4.30
CA ASN A 192 -9.85 -15.16 3.99
C ASN A 192 -10.58 -15.60 2.71
N ASP A 193 -11.21 -14.68 1.98
CA ASP A 193 -11.72 -15.02 0.65
C ASP A 193 -10.57 -15.36 -0.29
N GLN A 194 -10.84 -16.31 -1.17
CA GLN A 194 -9.89 -16.79 -2.18
C GLN A 194 -10.53 -16.72 -3.57
N THR A 195 -9.72 -16.38 -4.55
CA THR A 195 -10.10 -16.44 -5.97
C THR A 195 -8.94 -16.94 -6.81
N GLU A 196 -9.23 -17.41 -7.99
CA GLU A 196 -8.21 -17.79 -8.97
C GLU A 196 -8.17 -16.80 -10.10
N VAL A 197 -6.97 -16.33 -10.42
CA VAL A 197 -6.72 -15.47 -11.59
C VAL A 197 -5.65 -16.16 -12.42
N LYS A 198 -6.04 -16.68 -13.58
CA LYS A 198 -5.20 -17.55 -14.42
C LYS A 198 -4.72 -18.77 -13.63
N ASN A 199 -3.42 -18.90 -13.43
CA ASN A 199 -2.76 -20.00 -12.74
C ASN A 199 -2.33 -19.66 -11.30
N LEU A 200 -2.81 -18.54 -10.78
CA LEU A 200 -2.50 -18.06 -9.43
C LEU A 200 -3.75 -18.14 -8.54
N ARG A 201 -3.54 -18.55 -7.29
CA ARG A 201 -4.54 -18.39 -6.23
C ARG A 201 -4.23 -17.14 -5.44
N ILE A 202 -5.24 -16.30 -5.28
CA ILE A 202 -5.13 -15.02 -4.56
C ILE A 202 -6.01 -15.11 -3.32
N THR A 203 -5.43 -14.88 -2.16
CA THR A 203 -6.17 -14.79 -0.89
C THR A 203 -6.07 -13.37 -0.35
N PHE A 204 -7.21 -12.76 -0.02
CA PHE A 204 -7.24 -11.52 0.75
C PHE A 204 -7.19 -11.86 2.25
N THR A 205 -6.29 -11.26 3.01
CA THR A 205 -6.06 -11.63 4.41
C THR A 205 -6.01 -10.41 5.31
N GLU A 206 -6.12 -10.63 6.61
CA GLU A 206 -6.10 -9.57 7.61
C GLU A 206 -4.85 -8.71 7.51
N SER A 207 -5.03 -7.39 7.66
CA SER A 207 -4.00 -6.44 8.07
C SER A 207 -4.53 -5.53 9.16
N ARG A 208 -3.66 -4.84 9.87
CA ARG A 208 -4.04 -3.96 10.98
C ARG A 208 -3.92 -2.51 10.56
N HIS A 209 -4.98 -1.98 9.97
CA HIS A 209 -4.98 -0.64 9.40
C HIS A 209 -6.38 0.00 9.50
N ARG A 210 -6.70 0.85 8.58
CA ARG A 210 -7.99 1.54 8.43
C ARG A 210 -8.24 1.90 6.97
N SER A 211 -9.45 2.37 6.68
CA SER A 211 -9.86 2.87 5.37
C SER A 211 -10.57 4.20 5.49
N GLY A 212 -10.66 4.94 4.40
CA GLY A 212 -11.42 6.18 4.29
C GLY A 212 -10.79 7.15 3.29
N ARG A 213 -11.64 7.88 2.58
CA ARG A 213 -11.26 8.93 1.62
C ARG A 213 -11.70 10.32 2.06
N GLY A 214 -12.59 10.40 3.03
CA GLY A 214 -13.13 11.62 3.59
C GLY A 214 -13.45 11.48 5.08
N LEU A 215 -14.14 12.48 5.65
CA LEU A 215 -14.51 12.46 7.06
C LEU A 215 -15.71 11.53 7.37
N SER A 216 -16.55 11.29 6.38
CA SER A 216 -17.83 10.55 6.56
C SER A 216 -17.72 9.06 6.22
N ASP A 217 -16.65 8.61 5.57
CA ASP A 217 -16.47 7.24 5.08
C ASP A 217 -15.38 6.45 5.80
N GLN A 218 -14.94 6.94 6.94
CA GLN A 218 -13.93 6.25 7.76
C GLN A 218 -14.42 4.84 8.13
N MET A 219 -13.59 3.83 7.88
CA MET A 219 -13.84 2.42 8.16
C MET A 219 -15.07 1.85 7.41
N LYS A 220 -15.48 2.46 6.28
CA LYS A 220 -16.65 2.01 5.48
C LYS A 220 -16.29 0.99 4.38
N THR A 221 -15.02 0.80 4.11
CA THR A 221 -14.49 -0.26 3.22
C THR A 221 -13.48 -1.11 3.98
N LEU A 222 -13.32 -2.36 3.60
CA LEU A 222 -12.38 -3.27 4.23
C LEU A 222 -10.97 -3.04 3.66
N TRP A 223 -9.96 -3.17 4.50
CA TRP A 223 -8.54 -3.15 4.18
C TRP A 223 -7.94 -4.54 4.41
N GLY A 224 -6.79 -4.82 3.81
CA GLY A 224 -6.11 -6.10 4.01
C GLY A 224 -4.81 -6.24 3.26
N ALA A 225 -4.21 -7.39 3.41
CA ALA A 225 -3.04 -7.86 2.68
C ALA A 225 -3.46 -8.91 1.65
N PHE A 226 -2.58 -9.23 0.72
CA PHE A 226 -2.80 -10.29 -0.26
C PHE A 226 -1.70 -11.35 -0.18
N VAL A 227 -2.13 -12.60 -0.26
CA VAL A 227 -1.25 -13.75 -0.53
C VAL A 227 -1.48 -14.18 -1.97
N VAL A 228 -0.41 -14.24 -2.74
CA VAL A 228 -0.38 -14.73 -4.12
C VAL A 228 0.36 -16.06 -4.13
N GLU A 229 -0.33 -17.14 -4.44
CA GLU A 229 0.22 -18.48 -4.51
C GLU A 229 0.40 -18.89 -5.98
N GLY A 230 1.62 -19.24 -6.37
CA GLY A 230 1.97 -19.68 -7.71
C GLY A 230 2.91 -20.88 -7.70
N ALA A 231 3.18 -21.44 -8.86
CA ALA A 231 4.10 -22.59 -9.00
C ALA A 231 5.55 -22.24 -8.60
N SER A 232 5.94 -20.97 -8.70
CA SER A 232 7.26 -20.50 -8.30
C SER A 232 7.36 -20.06 -6.84
N GLY A 233 6.30 -20.24 -6.05
CA GLY A 233 6.24 -19.95 -4.62
C GLY A 233 5.21 -18.88 -4.28
N ASN A 234 5.17 -18.53 -3.00
CA ASN A 234 4.19 -17.60 -2.44
C ASN A 234 4.76 -16.19 -2.30
N VAL A 235 3.93 -15.19 -2.60
CA VAL A 235 4.25 -13.77 -2.38
C VAL A 235 3.24 -13.18 -1.40
N TYR A 236 3.75 -12.43 -0.41
CA TYR A 236 2.93 -11.67 0.55
C TYR A 236 3.02 -10.18 0.22
N PHE A 237 1.91 -9.56 -0.11
CA PHE A 237 1.79 -8.11 -0.26
C PHE A 237 1.02 -7.55 0.93
N ALA A 238 1.72 -6.86 1.84
CA ALA A 238 1.17 -6.43 3.12
C ALA A 238 0.13 -5.30 3.01
N GLY A 239 0.22 -4.44 1.96
CA GLY A 239 -0.43 -3.14 2.02
C GLY A 239 0.07 -2.35 3.23
N ASP A 240 -0.77 -1.50 3.79
CA ASP A 240 -0.47 -0.81 5.03
C ASP A 240 -0.94 -1.62 6.24
N THR A 241 -0.09 -1.67 7.26
CA THR A 241 -0.41 -2.40 8.49
C THR A 241 0.49 -2.01 9.66
N GLY A 242 -0.07 -1.97 10.86
CA GLY A 242 0.69 -2.13 12.10
C GLY A 242 1.12 -3.58 12.29
N TYR A 243 2.22 -3.81 13.01
CA TYR A 243 2.67 -5.15 13.33
C TYR A 243 1.68 -5.86 14.28
N TRP A 244 1.29 -7.12 13.93
CA TRP A 244 0.42 -7.97 14.72
C TRP A 244 0.60 -9.45 14.38
N LYS A 245 -0.15 -10.33 15.03
CA LYS A 245 -0.10 -11.79 14.89
C LYS A 245 -0.42 -12.31 13.47
N HIS A 246 -1.09 -11.50 12.63
CA HIS A 246 -1.51 -11.91 11.27
C HIS A 246 -0.35 -12.38 10.38
N PHE A 247 0.89 -11.93 10.62
CA PHE A 247 2.08 -12.43 9.92
C PHE A 247 2.37 -13.89 10.29
N LYS A 248 2.32 -14.25 11.58
CA LYS A 248 2.48 -15.64 12.05
C LYS A 248 1.33 -16.53 11.59
N GLU A 249 0.12 -16.00 11.58
CA GLU A 249 -1.08 -16.69 11.09
C GLU A 249 -0.97 -16.96 9.59
N ALA A 250 -0.49 -15.98 8.80
CA ALA A 250 -0.22 -16.15 7.38
C ALA A 250 0.82 -17.27 7.15
N LYS A 251 1.94 -17.25 7.87
CA LYS A 251 2.95 -18.34 7.80
C LYS A 251 2.37 -19.70 8.16
N THR A 252 1.55 -19.75 9.18
CA THR A 252 0.92 -21.02 9.62
C THR A 252 -0.03 -21.57 8.54
N ARG A 253 -0.76 -20.70 7.84
CA ARG A 253 -1.74 -21.07 6.84
C ARG A 253 -1.13 -21.38 5.47
N PHE A 254 -0.17 -20.58 5.03
CA PHE A 254 0.36 -20.62 3.65
C PHE A 254 1.78 -21.18 3.55
N GLY A 255 2.44 -21.46 4.68
CA GLY A 255 3.83 -21.89 4.69
C GLY A 255 4.80 -20.70 4.57
N SER A 256 5.96 -20.93 3.95
CA SER A 256 6.96 -19.89 3.69
C SER A 256 6.57 -19.05 2.49
N PHE A 257 7.17 -17.85 2.42
CA PHE A 257 7.02 -16.94 1.30
C PHE A 257 8.38 -16.76 0.60
N GLU A 258 8.38 -16.80 -0.73
CA GLU A 258 9.59 -16.47 -1.51
C GLU A 258 9.90 -14.98 -1.45
N LEU A 259 8.84 -14.15 -1.44
CA LEU A 259 8.92 -12.70 -1.35
C LEU A 259 7.82 -12.15 -0.43
N ALA A 260 8.20 -11.24 0.47
CA ALA A 260 7.25 -10.36 1.16
C ALA A 260 7.50 -8.89 0.76
N ILE A 261 6.44 -8.15 0.44
CA ILE A 261 6.47 -6.71 0.15
C ILE A 261 5.88 -6.01 1.37
N LEU A 262 6.73 -5.34 2.16
CA LEU A 262 6.41 -4.86 3.51
C LEU A 262 6.59 -3.35 3.63
N PRO A 263 5.63 -2.62 4.26
CA PRO A 263 5.77 -1.19 4.51
C PRO A 263 6.85 -0.93 5.57
N ILE A 264 7.69 0.08 5.33
CA ILE A 264 8.76 0.50 6.24
C ILE A 264 8.75 2.00 6.53
N GLY A 265 7.78 2.75 6.00
CA GLY A 265 7.60 4.18 6.17
C GLY A 265 6.29 4.54 6.87
N ALA A 266 6.04 5.83 7.02
CA ALA A 266 4.87 6.40 7.69
C ALA A 266 4.74 5.95 9.16
N TYR A 267 5.84 5.86 9.91
CA TYR A 267 5.85 5.28 11.24
C TYR A 267 5.97 6.30 12.40
N GLU A 268 6.31 7.56 12.14
CA GLU A 268 6.40 8.59 13.19
C GLU A 268 5.20 9.55 13.19
N PRO A 269 4.72 9.93 14.39
CA PRO A 269 5.22 9.55 15.72
C PRO A 269 4.69 8.18 16.15
N ARG A 270 5.57 7.34 16.71
CA ARG A 270 5.25 5.94 17.09
C ARG A 270 4.04 5.81 18.03
N TRP A 271 3.82 6.77 18.94
CA TRP A 271 2.68 6.72 19.87
C TRP A 271 1.33 6.72 19.16
N PHE A 272 1.26 7.26 17.92
CA PHE A 272 0.06 7.28 17.09
C PHE A 272 0.11 6.22 16.00
N MET A 273 1.23 6.11 15.29
CA MET A 273 1.36 5.29 14.07
C MET A 273 1.52 3.80 14.34
N ARG A 274 2.09 3.38 15.49
CA ARG A 274 2.41 1.97 15.80
C ARG A 274 1.25 1.00 15.58
N SER A 275 0.01 1.45 15.79
CA SER A 275 -1.17 0.59 15.65
C SER A 275 -1.59 0.35 14.20
N ILE A 276 -1.13 1.17 13.26
CA ILE A 276 -1.58 1.18 11.86
C ILE A 276 -0.44 1.16 10.84
N HIS A 277 0.81 1.43 11.28
CA HIS A 277 2.01 1.38 10.45
C HIS A 277 3.17 0.73 11.21
N MET A 278 3.89 -0.15 10.53
CA MET A 278 5.14 -0.72 11.00
C MET A 278 6.28 0.30 10.87
N ASN A 279 7.20 0.30 11.82
CA ASN A 279 8.53 0.84 11.57
C ASN A 279 9.44 -0.26 10.98
N PRO A 280 10.66 0.07 10.54
CA PRO A 280 11.59 -0.92 9.98
C PRO A 280 11.88 -2.11 10.91
N ALA A 281 11.96 -1.90 12.22
CA ALA A 281 12.17 -3.00 13.18
C ALA A 281 10.96 -3.96 13.25
N ASP A 282 9.73 -3.42 13.22
CA ASP A 282 8.51 -4.20 13.12
C ASP A 282 8.47 -4.97 11.79
N ALA A 283 8.90 -4.35 10.68
CA ALA A 283 8.94 -5.00 9.36
C ALA A 283 9.97 -6.14 9.29
N VAL A 284 11.13 -5.98 9.92
CA VAL A 284 12.11 -7.07 10.07
C VAL A 284 11.54 -8.22 10.90
N GLN A 285 10.79 -7.92 11.96
CA GLN A 285 10.10 -8.98 12.73
C GLN A 285 9.00 -9.66 11.87
N ALA A 286 8.27 -8.92 11.05
CA ALA A 286 7.30 -9.48 10.11
C ALA A 286 7.95 -10.40 9.05
N HIS A 287 9.13 -10.02 8.52
CA HIS A 287 9.93 -10.87 7.64
C HIS A 287 10.25 -12.23 8.30
N ILE A 288 10.67 -12.21 9.55
CA ILE A 288 10.98 -13.42 10.33
C ILE A 288 9.70 -14.25 10.53
N ASP A 289 8.61 -13.62 10.97
CA ASP A 289 7.36 -14.29 11.30
C ASP A 289 6.67 -14.92 10.08
N LEU A 290 6.80 -14.30 8.90
CA LEU A 290 6.36 -14.85 7.61
C LEU A 290 7.25 -16.01 7.13
N ASN A 291 8.44 -16.17 7.72
CA ASN A 291 9.49 -17.05 7.17
C ASN A 291 9.76 -16.74 5.69
N SER A 292 9.93 -15.45 5.38
CA SER A 292 10.14 -15.00 4.01
C SER A 292 11.58 -15.26 3.57
N GLY A 293 11.75 -15.80 2.36
CA GLY A 293 13.08 -16.00 1.74
C GLY A 293 13.76 -14.66 1.46
N GLU A 294 13.01 -13.72 0.90
CA GLU A 294 13.43 -12.32 0.69
C GLU A 294 12.27 -11.37 1.03
N SER A 295 12.58 -10.13 1.43
CA SER A 295 11.59 -9.07 1.57
C SER A 295 12.01 -7.80 0.87
N MET A 296 11.03 -7.05 0.37
CA MET A 296 11.19 -5.72 -0.22
C MET A 296 10.49 -4.68 0.65
N GLY A 297 11.23 -3.63 1.04
CA GLY A 297 10.64 -2.47 1.71
C GLY A 297 9.89 -1.57 0.73
N MET A 298 8.70 -1.13 1.11
CA MET A 298 7.85 -0.19 0.37
C MET A 298 7.30 0.91 1.28
N HIS A 299 6.46 1.78 0.76
CA HIS A 299 5.73 2.82 1.47
C HIS A 299 6.64 3.87 2.13
N PHE A 300 7.71 4.27 1.45
CA PHE A 300 8.66 5.29 1.89
C PHE A 300 9.17 6.14 0.74
N GLY A 301 9.70 7.32 1.07
CA GLY A 301 10.48 8.16 0.15
C GLY A 301 9.71 8.78 -1.04
N THR A 302 8.38 8.61 -1.13
CA THR A 302 7.57 9.14 -2.24
C THR A 302 6.69 10.31 -1.79
N PHE A 303 5.87 10.12 -0.77
CA PHE A 303 4.99 11.13 -0.20
C PHE A 303 5.36 11.37 1.26
N GLN A 304 5.45 12.65 1.68
CA GLN A 304 5.63 12.98 3.09
C GLN A 304 4.28 12.87 3.81
N LEU A 305 4.05 11.74 4.45
CA LEU A 305 2.79 11.45 5.17
C LEU A 305 2.95 11.59 6.68
N THR A 306 4.18 11.52 7.19
CA THR A 306 4.52 11.47 8.60
C THR A 306 5.77 12.31 8.92
N LEU A 307 6.37 12.15 10.11
CA LEU A 307 7.37 13.09 10.63
C LEU A 307 8.81 12.69 10.32
N GLU A 308 9.08 11.42 10.00
CA GLU A 308 10.42 10.95 9.76
C GLU A 308 11.06 11.58 8.51
N ALA A 309 12.39 11.72 8.53
CA ALA A 309 13.16 12.17 7.36
C ALA A 309 13.06 11.14 6.23
N ILE A 310 13.20 11.60 4.99
CA ILE A 310 13.01 10.80 3.77
C ILE A 310 13.89 9.55 3.72
N ASP A 311 15.07 9.61 4.30
CA ASP A 311 16.06 8.50 4.30
C ASP A 311 16.03 7.65 5.59
N SER A 312 15.29 8.07 6.63
CA SER A 312 15.17 7.34 7.89
C SER A 312 14.72 5.90 7.69
N PRO A 313 13.71 5.58 6.86
CA PRO A 313 13.25 4.20 6.70
C PRO A 313 14.36 3.23 6.24
N ARG A 314 15.26 3.68 5.35
CA ARG A 314 16.39 2.86 4.88
C ARG A 314 17.48 2.71 5.94
N LYS A 315 17.79 3.78 6.66
CA LYS A 315 18.76 3.76 7.77
C LYS A 315 18.30 2.85 8.89
N ASP A 316 17.06 3.00 9.30
CA ASP A 316 16.47 2.23 10.39
C ASP A 316 16.29 0.76 10.00
N LEU A 317 15.98 0.46 8.72
CA LEU A 317 15.95 -0.92 8.22
C LEU A 317 17.33 -1.58 8.33
N LYS A 318 18.38 -0.88 7.93
CA LYS A 318 19.75 -1.40 8.07
C LYS A 318 20.08 -1.72 9.52
N LEU A 319 19.81 -0.80 10.44
CA LEU A 319 20.04 -0.99 11.88
C LEU A 319 19.23 -2.17 12.44
N ALA A 320 17.96 -2.30 12.05
CA ALA A 320 17.10 -3.38 12.50
C ALA A 320 17.56 -4.76 12.00
N LEU A 321 18.11 -4.84 10.78
CA LEU A 321 18.68 -6.08 10.23
C LEU A 321 19.98 -6.46 10.95
N GLU A 322 20.85 -5.48 11.23
CA GLU A 322 22.08 -5.67 12.00
C GLU A 322 21.77 -6.17 13.43
N GLU A 323 20.75 -5.58 14.10
CA GLU A 323 20.31 -6.02 15.43
C GLU A 323 19.84 -7.49 15.47
N LYS A 324 19.26 -7.98 14.37
CA LYS A 324 18.74 -9.34 14.26
C LYS A 324 19.70 -10.32 13.57
N ASP A 325 20.90 -9.89 13.22
CA ASP A 325 21.89 -10.67 12.47
C ASP A 325 21.34 -11.23 11.14
N ILE A 326 20.55 -10.41 10.42
CA ILE A 326 19.98 -10.76 9.13
C ILE A 326 20.76 -10.09 8.00
N ASP A 327 21.18 -10.87 7.01
CA ASP A 327 21.87 -10.36 5.81
C ASP A 327 20.95 -9.35 5.07
N GLN A 328 21.47 -8.16 4.80
CA GLN A 328 20.76 -7.11 4.05
C GLN A 328 20.28 -7.57 2.66
N LYS A 329 20.85 -8.66 2.11
CA LYS A 329 20.34 -9.28 0.88
C LYS A 329 19.01 -9.97 1.06
N LYS A 330 18.61 -10.28 2.29
CA LYS A 330 17.34 -10.93 2.62
C LYS A 330 16.19 -9.94 2.79
N PHE A 331 16.48 -8.70 3.21
CA PHE A 331 15.49 -7.64 3.26
C PHE A 331 16.11 -6.35 2.71
N TRP A 332 15.62 -5.89 1.59
CA TRP A 332 16.24 -4.85 0.78
C TRP A 332 15.23 -3.80 0.31
N THR A 333 15.76 -2.67 -0.13
CA THR A 333 15.04 -1.63 -0.88
C THR A 333 15.73 -1.42 -2.22
N ILE A 334 14.98 -1.07 -3.24
CA ILE A 334 15.48 -0.69 -4.56
C ILE A 334 14.97 0.69 -4.94
N ALA A 335 15.63 1.35 -5.87
CA ALA A 335 15.19 2.64 -6.37
C ALA A 335 13.97 2.49 -7.30
N PRO A 336 13.14 3.54 -7.44
CA PRO A 336 12.06 3.55 -8.42
C PRO A 336 12.56 3.16 -9.82
N GLY A 337 11.82 2.29 -10.49
CA GLY A 337 12.16 1.76 -11.81
C GLY A 337 13.12 0.57 -11.82
N GLN A 338 13.73 0.23 -10.68
CA GLN A 338 14.57 -0.96 -10.59
C GLN A 338 13.73 -2.23 -10.39
N SER A 339 14.22 -3.32 -11.00
CA SER A 339 13.63 -4.66 -10.90
C SER A 339 14.60 -5.61 -10.23
N LYS A 340 14.05 -6.55 -9.46
CA LYS A 340 14.81 -7.67 -8.89
C LYS A 340 14.05 -8.97 -9.12
N ARG A 341 14.79 -9.98 -9.62
CA ARG A 341 14.31 -11.35 -9.73
C ARG A 341 14.61 -12.10 -8.43
N ILE A 342 13.61 -12.79 -7.91
CA ILE A 342 13.71 -13.62 -6.72
C ILE A 342 14.27 -14.99 -7.13
N LYS A 343 15.19 -15.48 -6.34
CA LYS A 343 15.93 -16.72 -6.65
C LYS A 343 15.25 -17.93 -6.03
#